data_a57b7bb628af4d0480570df9c63d9ce1
#
_entry.id   a57b7bb628af4d0480570df9c63d9ce1
#
_cell.length_a   1.000
_cell.length_b   1.000
_cell.length_c   1.000
_cell.angle_alpha   90.00
_cell.angle_beta   90.00
_cell.angle_gamma   90.00
#
_symmetry.space_group_name_H-M   'P 1'
#
loop_
_entity.id
_entity.type
_entity.pdbx_description
1 polymer ?
#
loop_
_entity_poly.entity_id
_entity_poly.type
_entity_poly.pdbx_seq_one_letter_code
_entity_poly.pdbx_strand_id
1 'polypeptide(L)'
;MKIIMLGAPGAGKGTQAKQIAAKYSIPHISTGDIFRANIKNGTELGMEAKKNMDQGLLVPDELTVRILLDRVAQDDFVTIGIVREGLSKPECANGFILDGFPRTIPQAKALDDALTKIGEKMDYAIDVDVPDENIVNRMGGRRACLNCGATYHIVFNPTKVEGKCDACGADTVLRDDDKPETVQKRLAVYHEQTQPLIEYYDKQGILKSVDGTKPMDEVFSAIVGILGE
;
A
#
# COMPACT_ATOMS: atom_id res chain seq x y z
N MET A 1 16.98 0.14 5.21
CA MET A 1 16.44 -0.59 4.05
C MET A 1 15.13 0.06 3.60
N LYS A 2 15.05 0.53 2.33
CA LYS A 2 13.93 1.30 1.79
C LYS A 2 13.24 0.50 0.70
N ILE A 3 11.96 0.18 0.88
CA ILE A 3 11.22 -0.77 0.06
C ILE A 3 9.97 -0.12 -0.52
N ILE A 4 9.72 -0.35 -1.81
CA ILE A 4 8.43 -0.07 -2.46
C ILE A 4 7.70 -1.38 -2.68
N MET A 5 6.42 -1.44 -2.34
CA MET A 5 5.55 -2.59 -2.65
C MET A 5 4.76 -2.32 -3.92
N LEU A 6 5.00 -3.12 -4.96
CA LEU A 6 4.29 -3.12 -6.24
C LEU A 6 3.35 -4.32 -6.36
N GLY A 7 2.45 -4.27 -7.32
CA GLY A 7 1.47 -5.32 -7.63
C GLY A 7 0.04 -4.81 -7.68
N ALA A 8 -0.86 -5.59 -8.25
CA ALA A 8 -2.27 -5.25 -8.44
C ALA A 8 -3.02 -4.99 -7.13
N PRO A 9 -4.14 -4.23 -7.14
CA PRO A 9 -5.02 -4.13 -5.98
C PRO A 9 -5.49 -5.53 -5.56
N GLY A 10 -5.37 -5.88 -4.27
CA GLY A 10 -5.72 -7.23 -3.79
C GLY A 10 -4.61 -8.28 -3.88
N ALA A 11 -3.44 -7.98 -4.45
CA ALA A 11 -2.29 -8.91 -4.53
C ALA A 11 -1.71 -9.34 -3.17
N GLY A 12 -2.04 -8.63 -2.07
CA GLY A 12 -1.54 -8.96 -0.73
C GLY A 12 -0.41 -8.05 -0.24
N LYS A 13 -0.06 -6.99 -0.98
CA LYS A 13 1.01 -6.03 -0.64
C LYS A 13 0.99 -5.57 0.82
N GLY A 14 -0.14 -5.04 1.28
CA GLY A 14 -0.26 -4.52 2.64
C GLY A 14 -0.11 -5.59 3.72
N THR A 15 -0.47 -6.85 3.43
CA THR A 15 -0.24 -7.98 4.35
C THR A 15 1.25 -8.26 4.46
N GLN A 16 1.93 -8.37 3.32
CA GLN A 16 3.38 -8.59 3.29
C GLN A 16 4.15 -7.41 3.88
N ALA A 17 3.77 -6.18 3.55
CA ALA A 17 4.39 -4.97 4.09
C ALA A 17 4.35 -4.92 5.63
N LYS A 18 3.23 -5.32 6.25
CA LYS A 18 3.11 -5.39 7.71
C LYS A 18 4.04 -6.45 8.32
N GLN A 19 4.16 -7.62 7.69
CA GLN A 19 5.06 -8.67 8.15
C GLN A 19 6.53 -8.27 8.02
N ILE A 20 6.89 -7.64 6.88
CA ILE A 20 8.24 -7.11 6.63
C ILE A 20 8.56 -6.01 7.65
N ALA A 21 7.65 -5.06 7.85
CA ALA A 21 7.82 -3.98 8.82
C ALA A 21 8.10 -4.51 10.23
N ALA A 22 7.36 -5.54 10.66
CA ALA A 22 7.55 -6.17 11.96
C ALA A 22 8.91 -6.92 12.05
N LYS A 23 9.30 -7.67 11.01
CA LYS A 23 10.55 -8.43 11.00
C LYS A 23 11.77 -7.52 11.04
N TYR A 24 11.79 -6.48 10.22
CA TYR A 24 12.96 -5.59 10.07
C TYR A 24 12.90 -4.34 10.95
N SER A 25 11.86 -4.19 11.77
CA SER A 25 11.65 -3.03 12.65
C SER A 25 11.72 -1.69 11.89
N ILE A 26 11.08 -1.63 10.72
CA ILE A 26 10.99 -0.43 9.87
C ILE A 26 9.53 -0.01 9.70
N PRO A 27 9.21 1.30 9.59
CA PRO A 27 7.85 1.77 9.46
C PRO A 27 7.20 1.35 8.15
N HIS A 28 5.91 0.98 8.22
CA HIS A 28 5.03 0.73 7.07
C HIS A 28 4.20 1.98 6.78
N ILE A 29 4.42 2.59 5.63
CA ILE A 29 3.73 3.80 5.18
C ILE A 29 2.75 3.41 4.07
N SER A 30 1.47 3.34 4.43
CA SER A 30 0.38 2.98 3.51
C SER A 30 -0.49 4.18 3.18
N THR A 31 -0.42 4.66 1.93
CA THR A 31 -1.30 5.75 1.47
C THR A 31 -2.76 5.38 1.54
N GLY A 32 -3.09 4.12 1.26
CA GLY A 32 -4.46 3.63 1.36
C GLY A 32 -5.00 3.68 2.80
N ASP A 33 -4.18 3.39 3.81
CA ASP A 33 -4.60 3.47 5.21
C ASP A 33 -4.75 4.92 5.66
N ILE A 34 -3.88 5.81 5.18
CA ILE A 34 -3.96 7.26 5.43
C ILE A 34 -5.27 7.83 4.86
N PHE A 35 -5.61 7.51 3.61
CA PHE A 35 -6.88 7.95 3.02
C PHE A 35 -8.09 7.42 3.80
N ARG A 36 -8.11 6.14 4.15
CA ARG A 36 -9.21 5.55 4.93
C ARG A 36 -9.34 6.17 6.32
N ALA A 37 -8.25 6.51 6.98
CA ALA A 37 -8.30 7.22 8.26
C ALA A 37 -8.94 8.62 8.09
N ASN A 38 -8.57 9.37 7.05
CA ASN A 38 -9.15 10.67 6.74
C ASN A 38 -10.66 10.57 6.40
N ILE A 39 -11.05 9.56 5.62
CA ILE A 39 -12.46 9.28 5.32
C ILE A 39 -13.24 8.98 6.60
N LYS A 40 -12.70 8.12 7.47
CA LYS A 40 -13.32 7.77 8.76
C LYS A 40 -13.51 8.99 9.66
N ASN A 41 -12.53 9.87 9.67
CA ASN A 41 -12.57 11.10 10.47
C ASN A 41 -13.43 12.20 9.83
N GLY A 42 -13.99 11.98 8.63
CA GLY A 42 -14.84 12.93 7.93
C GLY A 42 -14.14 14.22 7.51
N THR A 43 -12.81 14.18 7.30
CA THR A 43 -12.09 15.37 6.84
C THR A 43 -12.52 15.75 5.42
N GLU A 44 -12.49 17.03 5.08
CA GLU A 44 -12.83 17.52 3.74
C GLU A 44 -12.01 16.81 2.66
N LEU A 45 -10.70 16.71 2.85
CA LEU A 45 -9.78 16.01 1.96
C LEU A 45 -10.05 14.51 1.88
N GLY A 46 -10.42 13.88 3.00
CA GLY A 46 -10.82 12.47 3.03
C GLY A 46 -12.09 12.21 2.23
N MET A 47 -13.07 13.09 2.31
CA MET A 47 -14.33 12.99 1.56
C MET A 47 -14.13 13.22 0.05
N GLU A 48 -13.16 14.08 -0.32
CA GLU A 48 -12.77 14.28 -1.70
C GLU A 48 -12.01 13.04 -2.26
N ALA A 49 -11.08 12.48 -1.50
CA ALA A 49 -10.39 11.24 -1.86
C ALA A 49 -11.38 10.07 -2.03
N LYS A 50 -12.40 9.98 -1.17
CA LYS A 50 -13.44 8.94 -1.23
C LYS A 50 -14.14 8.91 -2.59
N LYS A 51 -14.45 10.05 -3.20
CA LYS A 51 -15.11 10.11 -4.51
C LYS A 51 -14.34 9.38 -5.60
N ASN A 52 -13.01 9.49 -5.60
CA ASN A 52 -12.15 8.76 -6.55
C ASN A 52 -12.07 7.28 -6.18
N MET A 53 -11.87 6.96 -4.91
CA MET A 53 -11.72 5.58 -4.44
C MET A 53 -12.98 4.74 -4.68
N ASP A 54 -14.17 5.28 -4.46
CA ASP A 54 -15.45 4.60 -4.70
C ASP A 54 -15.66 4.30 -6.20
N GLN A 55 -15.04 5.06 -7.09
CA GLN A 55 -15.06 4.85 -8.54
C GLN A 55 -13.94 3.92 -9.02
N GLY A 56 -13.05 3.48 -8.13
CA GLY A 56 -11.88 2.65 -8.48
C GLY A 56 -10.73 3.42 -9.13
N LEU A 57 -10.78 4.76 -9.09
CA LEU A 57 -9.76 5.65 -9.64
C LEU A 57 -8.65 5.92 -8.62
N LEU A 58 -7.47 6.33 -9.11
CA LEU A 58 -6.43 6.87 -8.24
C LEU A 58 -6.88 8.23 -7.68
N VAL A 59 -6.51 8.48 -6.44
CA VAL A 59 -6.63 9.82 -5.85
C VAL A 59 -5.62 10.72 -6.57
N PRO A 60 -6.04 11.91 -7.07
CA PRO A 60 -5.14 12.83 -7.76
C PRO A 60 -3.90 13.17 -6.94
N ASP A 61 -2.75 13.35 -7.61
CA ASP A 61 -1.47 13.59 -6.96
C ASP A 61 -1.52 14.82 -6.03
N GLU A 62 -2.14 15.91 -6.49
CA GLU A 62 -2.31 17.13 -5.69
C GLU A 62 -3.10 16.88 -4.41
N LEU A 63 -4.20 16.12 -4.50
CA LEU A 63 -5.01 15.75 -3.33
C LEU A 63 -4.27 14.79 -2.43
N THR A 64 -3.53 13.83 -3.01
CA THR A 64 -2.65 12.92 -2.27
C THR A 64 -1.62 13.71 -1.47
N VAL A 65 -0.98 14.70 -2.08
CA VAL A 65 -0.03 15.61 -1.43
C VAL A 65 -0.70 16.39 -0.29
N ARG A 66 -1.87 16.99 -0.53
CA ARG A 66 -2.59 17.78 0.48
C ARG A 66 -3.00 16.96 1.71
N ILE A 67 -3.57 15.76 1.51
CA ILE A 67 -3.96 14.86 2.62
C ILE A 67 -2.75 14.42 3.45
N LEU A 68 -1.67 14.17 2.78
CA LEU A 68 -0.45 13.79 3.44
C LEU A 68 0.17 15.00 4.18
N LEU A 69 0.11 16.23 3.63
CA LEU A 69 0.52 17.48 4.29
C LEU A 69 -0.33 17.79 5.53
N ASP A 70 -1.65 17.63 5.45
CA ASP A 70 -2.56 17.88 6.57
C ASP A 70 -2.27 16.97 7.77
N ARG A 71 -1.89 15.72 7.51
CA ARG A 71 -1.47 14.78 8.56
C ARG A 71 -0.12 15.14 9.19
N VAL A 72 0.76 15.82 8.47
CA VAL A 72 2.07 16.28 8.96
C VAL A 72 1.95 17.47 9.90
N ALA A 73 0.97 18.32 9.67
CA ALA A 73 0.65 19.42 10.59
C ALA A 73 0.08 18.92 11.93
N GLN A 74 -0.43 17.68 11.98
CA GLN A 74 -1.04 17.10 13.20
C GLN A 74 -0.16 16.09 13.93
N ASP A 75 0.64 15.31 13.25
CA ASP A 75 1.70 14.40 13.74
C ASP A 75 2.33 13.68 12.52
N ASP A 76 3.54 14.07 12.22
CA ASP A 76 4.60 13.21 11.76
C ASP A 76 4.55 12.37 10.46
N PHE A 77 3.96 12.75 9.33
CA PHE A 77 4.29 12.11 8.01
C PHE A 77 3.56 12.71 6.78
N VAL A 78 4.05 12.69 5.74
CA VAL A 78 4.60 13.44 4.67
C VAL A 78 4.42 12.96 3.22
N THR A 79 4.46 13.82 2.17
CA THR A 79 4.79 13.49 0.76
C THR A 79 5.72 14.52 0.13
N ILE A 80 6.42 14.21 -0.88
CA ILE A 80 7.55 14.79 -1.62
C ILE A 80 8.34 15.93 -0.92
N GLY A 81 7.73 16.99 -0.41
CA GLY A 81 8.36 17.90 0.55
C GLY A 81 8.57 17.24 1.91
N ILE A 82 7.79 16.31 2.22
CA ILE A 82 7.61 15.55 3.45
C ILE A 82 8.30 14.18 3.42
N VAL A 83 8.44 13.49 2.31
CA VAL A 83 9.42 12.40 2.17
C VAL A 83 10.78 12.92 2.65
N ARG A 84 11.11 14.16 2.33
CA ARG A 84 12.34 14.79 2.80
C ARG A 84 12.40 15.02 4.33
N GLU A 85 11.31 15.43 4.98
CA GLU A 85 11.29 15.64 6.44
C GLU A 85 10.91 14.38 7.23
N GLY A 86 9.99 13.54 6.71
CA GLY A 86 9.59 12.30 7.37
C GLY A 86 10.63 11.20 7.27
N LEU A 87 11.34 11.10 6.14
CA LEU A 87 12.46 10.16 5.99
C LEU A 87 13.70 10.58 6.80
N SER A 88 13.77 11.84 7.22
CA SER A 88 14.81 12.34 8.13
C SER A 88 14.52 12.01 9.60
N LYS A 89 13.38 11.40 9.93
CA LYS A 89 13.04 11.03 11.30
C LYS A 89 13.87 9.87 11.81
N PRO A 90 14.16 9.83 13.11
CA PRO A 90 14.87 8.73 13.74
C PRO A 90 14.25 7.35 13.46
N GLU A 91 12.93 7.29 13.34
CA GLU A 91 12.16 6.06 13.05
C GLU A 91 12.42 5.49 11.66
N CYS A 92 12.71 6.37 10.68
CA CYS A 92 13.05 5.98 9.31
C CYS A 92 14.56 5.81 9.07
N ALA A 93 15.40 6.06 10.07
CA ALA A 93 16.86 5.95 9.94
C ALA A 93 17.30 4.55 9.47
N ASN A 94 16.58 3.49 9.89
CA ASN A 94 16.84 2.11 9.48
C ASN A 94 16.16 1.74 8.17
N GLY A 95 15.32 2.62 7.61
CA GLY A 95 14.54 2.41 6.39
C GLY A 95 13.04 2.51 6.60
N PHE A 96 12.27 2.13 5.56
CA PHE A 96 10.80 2.21 5.55
C PHE A 96 10.23 1.37 4.40
N ILE A 97 8.93 1.12 4.47
CA ILE A 97 8.18 0.47 3.39
C ILE A 97 7.10 1.43 2.89
N LEU A 98 7.08 1.68 1.57
CA LEU A 98 6.01 2.40 0.90
C LEU A 98 5.00 1.40 0.30
N ASP A 99 3.73 1.50 0.68
CA ASP A 99 2.63 0.71 0.16
C ASP A 99 1.55 1.61 -0.44
N GLY A 100 1.31 1.44 -1.74
CA GLY A 100 0.35 2.22 -2.50
C GLY A 100 0.87 3.60 -2.96
N PHE A 101 2.16 3.84 -2.88
CA PHE A 101 2.89 4.95 -3.48
C PHE A 101 4.32 4.50 -3.80
N PRO A 102 4.90 4.87 -4.97
CA PRO A 102 4.24 5.57 -6.08
C PRO A 102 3.24 4.66 -6.82
N ARG A 103 2.31 5.27 -7.56
CA ARG A 103 1.36 4.56 -8.43
C ARG A 103 1.45 5.01 -9.89
N THR A 104 2.22 6.03 -10.17
CA THR A 104 2.43 6.56 -11.52
C THR A 104 3.91 6.87 -11.75
N ILE A 105 4.35 6.90 -13.01
CA ILE A 105 5.74 7.26 -13.36
C ILE A 105 6.11 8.67 -12.86
N PRO A 106 5.25 9.70 -12.98
CA PRO A 106 5.57 11.01 -12.41
C PRO A 106 5.82 10.96 -10.90
N GLN A 107 5.01 10.20 -10.14
CA GLN A 107 5.22 10.01 -8.70
C GLN A 107 6.56 9.33 -8.40
N ALA A 108 6.92 8.28 -9.17
CA ALA A 108 8.19 7.57 -8.98
C ALA A 108 9.39 8.49 -9.22
N LYS A 109 9.37 9.26 -10.30
CA LYS A 109 10.43 10.24 -10.58
C LYS A 109 10.56 11.29 -9.48
N ALA A 110 9.43 11.81 -9.00
CA ALA A 110 9.44 12.79 -7.93
C ALA A 110 9.97 12.20 -6.60
N LEU A 111 9.70 10.92 -6.30
CA LEU A 111 10.28 10.20 -5.18
C LEU A 111 11.80 10.06 -5.33
N ASP A 112 12.27 9.63 -6.50
CA ASP A 112 13.70 9.45 -6.78
C ASP A 112 14.46 10.77 -6.69
N ASP A 113 13.89 11.86 -7.22
CA ASP A 113 14.46 13.21 -7.12
C ASP A 113 14.54 13.70 -5.66
N ALA A 114 13.52 13.41 -4.86
CA ALA A 114 13.49 13.78 -3.46
C ALA A 114 14.56 13.02 -2.65
N LEU A 115 14.69 11.73 -2.88
CA LEU A 115 15.70 10.89 -2.22
C LEU A 115 17.12 11.29 -2.63
N THR A 116 17.35 11.51 -3.92
CA THR A 116 18.66 11.95 -4.45
C THR A 116 19.14 13.24 -3.80
N LYS A 117 18.23 14.21 -3.54
CA LYS A 117 18.58 15.49 -2.88
C LYS A 117 19.10 15.30 -1.45
N ILE A 118 18.79 14.21 -0.80
CA ILE A 118 19.27 13.86 0.55
C ILE A 118 20.37 12.78 0.53
N GLY A 119 20.87 12.41 -0.66
CA GLY A 119 21.91 11.39 -0.82
C GLY A 119 21.41 9.94 -0.65
N GLU A 120 20.11 9.71 -0.79
CA GLU A 120 19.45 8.44 -0.57
C GLU A 120 18.85 7.88 -1.86
N LYS A 121 18.49 6.59 -1.85
CA LYS A 121 17.77 5.90 -2.93
C LYS A 121 16.90 4.79 -2.36
N MET A 122 15.99 4.27 -3.17
CA MET A 122 15.27 3.03 -2.86
C MET A 122 16.21 1.83 -3.02
N ASP A 123 16.11 0.87 -2.10
CA ASP A 123 16.92 -0.35 -2.15
C ASP A 123 16.22 -1.46 -2.93
N TYR A 124 14.90 -1.58 -2.78
CA TYR A 124 14.10 -2.63 -3.40
C TYR A 124 12.74 -2.12 -3.86
N ALA A 125 12.30 -2.60 -5.02
CA ALA A 125 10.91 -2.59 -5.45
C ALA A 125 10.42 -4.04 -5.50
N ILE A 126 9.55 -4.43 -4.56
CA ILE A 126 9.03 -5.80 -4.45
C ILE A 126 7.68 -5.85 -5.16
N ASP A 127 7.64 -6.56 -6.27
CA ASP A 127 6.41 -6.82 -7.01
C ASP A 127 5.79 -8.13 -6.56
N VAL A 128 4.57 -8.07 -6.02
CA VAL A 128 3.75 -9.22 -5.66
C VAL A 128 2.86 -9.53 -6.85
N ASP A 129 3.32 -10.42 -7.71
CA ASP A 129 2.66 -10.76 -8.97
C ASP A 129 1.49 -11.73 -8.74
N VAL A 130 0.30 -11.34 -9.18
CA VAL A 130 -0.93 -12.14 -9.06
C VAL A 130 -1.81 -11.90 -10.29
N PRO A 131 -2.21 -12.95 -11.01
CA PRO A 131 -3.13 -12.85 -12.14
C PRO A 131 -4.47 -12.22 -11.77
N ASP A 132 -5.06 -11.46 -12.70
CA ASP A 132 -6.31 -10.71 -12.49
C ASP A 132 -7.47 -11.59 -12.01
N GLU A 133 -7.60 -12.80 -12.52
CA GLU A 133 -8.63 -13.76 -12.11
C GLU A 133 -8.55 -14.05 -10.60
N ASN A 134 -7.34 -14.23 -10.09
CA ASN A 134 -7.09 -14.46 -8.67
C ASN A 134 -7.39 -13.21 -7.84
N ILE A 135 -7.11 -12.01 -8.40
CA ILE A 135 -7.42 -10.74 -7.76
C ILE A 135 -8.93 -10.58 -7.56
N VAL A 136 -9.73 -10.79 -8.61
CA VAL A 136 -11.19 -10.68 -8.54
C VAL A 136 -11.75 -11.60 -7.44
N ASN A 137 -11.30 -12.85 -7.41
CA ASN A 137 -11.70 -13.82 -6.40
C ASN A 137 -11.30 -13.39 -4.98
N ARG A 138 -10.07 -12.89 -4.80
CA ARG A 138 -9.57 -12.44 -3.49
C ARG A 138 -10.31 -11.21 -2.97
N MET A 139 -10.58 -10.24 -3.84
CA MET A 139 -11.24 -9.00 -3.43
C MET A 139 -12.65 -9.22 -2.92
N GLY A 140 -13.42 -10.13 -3.55
CA GLY A 140 -14.76 -10.50 -3.09
C GLY A 140 -14.80 -11.14 -1.70
N GLY A 141 -13.72 -11.85 -1.33
CA GLY A 141 -13.57 -12.50 -0.01
C GLY A 141 -12.94 -11.61 1.06
N ARG A 142 -12.39 -10.44 0.71
CA ARG A 142 -11.74 -9.55 1.67
C ARG A 142 -12.74 -8.94 2.64
N ARG A 143 -12.32 -8.85 3.90
CA ARG A 143 -13.05 -8.16 4.97
C ARG A 143 -12.12 -7.18 5.67
N ALA A 144 -12.63 -6.02 6.01
CA ALA A 144 -11.88 -4.98 6.70
C ALA A 144 -12.61 -4.53 7.96
N CYS A 145 -11.88 -4.35 9.04
CA CYS A 145 -12.37 -3.67 10.22
C CYS A 145 -12.20 -2.16 10.05
N LEU A 146 -13.31 -1.43 9.94
CA LEU A 146 -13.26 0.03 9.81
C LEU A 146 -12.80 0.73 11.09
N ASN A 147 -12.80 0.01 12.24
CA ASN A 147 -12.37 0.60 13.50
C ASN A 147 -10.85 0.62 13.66
N CYS A 148 -10.15 -0.49 13.42
CA CYS A 148 -8.70 -0.60 13.65
C CYS A 148 -7.87 -0.84 12.37
N GLY A 149 -8.50 -0.92 11.18
CA GLY A 149 -7.79 -1.14 9.91
C GLY A 149 -7.30 -2.59 9.68
N ALA A 150 -7.60 -3.53 10.58
CA ALA A 150 -7.27 -4.93 10.39
C ALA A 150 -7.97 -5.50 9.13
N THR A 151 -7.27 -6.36 8.40
CA THR A 151 -7.78 -6.97 7.17
C THR A 151 -7.78 -8.48 7.29
N TYR A 152 -8.89 -9.09 6.87
CA TYR A 152 -9.16 -10.51 6.89
C TYR A 152 -9.61 -11.00 5.52
N HIS A 153 -9.73 -12.30 5.37
CA HIS A 153 -10.30 -12.91 4.17
C HIS A 153 -11.12 -14.14 4.58
N ILE A 154 -12.33 -14.26 4.05
CA ILE A 154 -13.29 -15.32 4.44
C ILE A 154 -12.75 -16.75 4.27
N VAL A 155 -11.75 -16.96 3.39
CA VAL A 155 -11.11 -18.26 3.12
C VAL A 155 -9.67 -18.30 3.61
N PHE A 156 -8.84 -17.32 3.23
CA PHE A 156 -7.38 -17.40 3.42
C PHE A 156 -6.92 -16.90 4.78
N ASN A 157 -7.69 -16.05 5.44
CA ASN A 157 -7.41 -15.52 6.78
C ASN A 157 -8.74 -15.14 7.47
N PRO A 158 -9.58 -16.12 7.83
CA PRO A 158 -10.86 -15.84 8.47
C PRO A 158 -10.69 -15.28 9.87
N THR A 159 -11.69 -14.51 10.32
CA THR A 159 -11.79 -14.10 11.73
C THR A 159 -12.14 -15.29 12.63
N LYS A 160 -11.67 -15.30 13.88
CA LYS A 160 -11.99 -16.33 14.88
C LYS A 160 -13.49 -16.43 15.16
N VAL A 161 -14.15 -15.28 15.18
CA VAL A 161 -15.61 -15.17 15.26
C VAL A 161 -16.07 -14.52 13.96
N GLU A 162 -16.96 -15.18 13.23
CA GLU A 162 -17.44 -14.70 11.93
C GLU A 162 -17.96 -13.27 12.02
N GLY A 163 -17.49 -12.41 11.11
CA GLY A 163 -17.87 -11.00 11.04
C GLY A 163 -17.29 -10.09 12.12
N LYS A 164 -16.49 -10.62 13.08
CA LYS A 164 -15.89 -9.83 14.15
C LYS A 164 -14.38 -9.74 14.02
N CYS A 165 -13.84 -8.55 14.26
CA CYS A 165 -12.41 -8.29 14.21
C CYS A 165 -11.68 -8.92 15.40
N ASP A 166 -10.68 -9.75 15.16
CA ASP A 166 -9.90 -10.41 16.22
C ASP A 166 -9.08 -9.43 17.07
N ALA A 167 -8.74 -8.26 16.50
CA ALA A 167 -7.90 -7.26 17.16
C ALA A 167 -8.69 -6.32 18.09
N CYS A 168 -9.96 -5.99 17.74
CA CYS A 168 -10.71 -4.97 18.49
C CYS A 168 -12.20 -5.33 18.72
N GLY A 169 -12.69 -6.49 18.27
CA GLY A 169 -14.06 -6.95 18.45
C GLY A 169 -15.13 -6.26 17.59
N ALA A 170 -14.78 -5.19 16.86
CA ALA A 170 -15.72 -4.48 15.98
C ALA A 170 -16.09 -5.32 14.74
N ASP A 171 -17.17 -4.93 14.06
CA ASP A 171 -17.60 -5.62 12.85
C ASP A 171 -16.57 -5.50 11.71
N THR A 172 -16.48 -6.56 10.90
CA THR A 172 -15.71 -6.55 9.65
C THR A 172 -16.66 -6.52 8.46
N VAL A 173 -16.33 -5.72 7.46
CA VAL A 173 -17.18 -5.46 6.29
C VAL A 173 -16.42 -5.67 4.98
N LEU A 174 -17.14 -5.93 3.90
CA LEU A 174 -16.62 -5.75 2.55
C LEU A 174 -16.46 -4.25 2.30
N ARG A 175 -15.31 -3.83 1.79
CA ARG A 175 -15.08 -2.41 1.45
C ARG A 175 -15.89 -2.03 0.21
N ASP A 176 -16.27 -0.76 0.10
CA ASP A 176 -16.97 -0.26 -1.10
C ASP A 176 -16.11 -0.38 -2.36
N ASP A 177 -14.79 -0.19 -2.22
CA ASP A 177 -13.83 -0.34 -3.32
C ASP A 177 -13.48 -1.81 -3.66
N ASP A 178 -14.10 -2.79 -3.00
CA ASP A 178 -13.95 -4.23 -3.29
C ASP A 178 -15.19 -4.83 -3.99
N LYS A 179 -16.17 -4.02 -4.34
CA LYS A 179 -17.31 -4.45 -5.16
C LYS A 179 -16.82 -4.87 -6.55
N PRO A 180 -17.40 -5.92 -7.16
CA PRO A 180 -16.90 -6.48 -8.43
C PRO A 180 -16.67 -5.46 -9.54
N GLU A 181 -17.62 -4.52 -9.71
CA GLU A 181 -17.52 -3.49 -10.74
C GLU A 181 -16.37 -2.51 -10.47
N THR A 182 -16.13 -2.20 -9.20
CA THR A 182 -15.04 -1.32 -8.77
C THR A 182 -13.68 -2.02 -8.91
N VAL A 183 -13.63 -3.31 -8.61
CA VAL A 183 -12.40 -4.13 -8.76
C VAL A 183 -11.94 -4.15 -10.22
N GLN A 184 -12.84 -4.35 -11.19
CA GLN A 184 -12.50 -4.32 -12.61
C GLN A 184 -11.92 -2.97 -13.05
N LYS A 185 -12.53 -1.86 -12.60
CA LYS A 185 -12.03 -0.52 -12.89
C LYS A 185 -10.65 -0.30 -12.26
N ARG A 186 -10.43 -0.76 -11.04
CA ARG A 186 -9.12 -0.67 -10.35
C ARG A 186 -8.04 -1.45 -11.08
N LEU A 187 -8.37 -2.62 -11.63
CA LEU A 187 -7.43 -3.41 -12.44
C LEU A 187 -7.09 -2.67 -13.74
N ALA A 188 -8.07 -2.10 -14.45
CA ALA A 188 -7.82 -1.32 -15.65
C ALA A 188 -6.90 -0.11 -15.35
N VAL A 189 -7.18 0.65 -14.29
CA VAL A 189 -6.33 1.78 -13.86
C VAL A 189 -4.94 1.29 -13.44
N TYR A 190 -4.83 0.13 -12.77
CA TYR A 190 -3.54 -0.45 -12.41
C TYR A 190 -2.70 -0.75 -13.65
N HIS A 191 -3.27 -1.45 -14.64
CA HIS A 191 -2.54 -1.80 -15.85
C HIS A 191 -2.10 -0.57 -16.65
N GLU A 192 -2.95 0.45 -16.73
CA GLU A 192 -2.65 1.68 -17.45
C GLU A 192 -1.59 2.54 -16.75
N GLN A 193 -1.70 2.74 -15.44
CA GLN A 193 -0.96 3.79 -14.73
C GLN A 193 0.13 3.25 -13.79
N THR A 194 -0.07 2.09 -13.18
CA THR A 194 0.81 1.57 -12.12
C THR A 194 1.72 0.46 -12.60
N GLN A 195 1.24 -0.45 -13.43
CA GLN A 195 2.04 -1.55 -13.97
C GLN A 195 3.30 -1.07 -14.71
N PRO A 196 3.33 0.06 -15.41
CA PRO A 196 4.56 0.60 -16.00
C PRO A 196 5.70 0.86 -15.01
N LEU A 197 5.42 0.95 -13.70
CA LEU A 197 6.44 1.05 -12.66
C LEU A 197 7.31 -0.21 -12.55
N ILE A 198 6.81 -1.36 -12.95
CA ILE A 198 7.57 -2.62 -12.97
C ILE A 198 8.79 -2.43 -13.88
N GLU A 199 8.58 -2.01 -15.13
CA GLU A 199 9.67 -1.73 -16.07
C GLU A 199 10.57 -0.57 -15.59
N TYR A 200 9.99 0.44 -14.95
CA TYR A 200 10.73 1.59 -14.43
C TYR A 200 11.75 1.18 -13.37
N TYR A 201 11.37 0.34 -12.40
CA TYR A 201 12.27 -0.13 -11.35
C TYR A 201 13.14 -1.31 -11.78
N ASP A 202 12.73 -2.07 -12.80
CA ASP A 202 13.57 -3.09 -13.43
C ASP A 202 14.79 -2.44 -14.10
N LYS A 203 14.59 -1.35 -14.84
CA LYS A 203 15.69 -0.56 -15.44
C LYS A 203 16.66 0.02 -14.40
N GLN A 204 16.19 0.25 -13.18
CA GLN A 204 17.06 0.68 -12.07
C GLN A 204 17.78 -0.49 -11.38
N GLY A 205 17.45 -1.75 -11.72
CA GLY A 205 18.05 -2.95 -11.16
C GLY A 205 17.59 -3.29 -9.73
N ILE A 206 16.55 -2.61 -9.22
CA ILE A 206 16.04 -2.81 -7.86
C ILE A 206 14.74 -3.63 -7.79
N LEU A 207 14.14 -3.98 -8.94
CA LEU A 207 12.95 -4.80 -9.01
C LEU A 207 13.23 -6.24 -8.58
N LYS A 208 12.34 -6.78 -7.75
CA LYS A 208 12.28 -8.21 -7.38
C LYS A 208 10.83 -8.65 -7.38
N SER A 209 10.49 -9.66 -8.19
CA SER A 209 9.13 -10.20 -8.28
C SER A 209 9.00 -11.48 -7.47
N VAL A 210 7.86 -11.64 -6.82
CA VAL A 210 7.47 -12.85 -6.08
C VAL A 210 6.10 -13.32 -6.54
N ASP A 211 5.91 -14.64 -6.61
CA ASP A 211 4.63 -15.26 -6.94
C ASP A 211 3.64 -15.09 -5.77
N GLY A 212 2.76 -14.09 -5.91
CA GLY A 212 1.74 -13.77 -4.91
C GLY A 212 0.54 -14.74 -4.92
N THR A 213 0.51 -15.76 -5.79
CA THR A 213 -0.56 -16.78 -5.78
C THR A 213 -0.37 -17.80 -4.66
N LYS A 214 0.84 -17.94 -4.15
CA LYS A 214 1.21 -18.87 -3.09
C LYS A 214 0.60 -18.52 -1.74
N PRO A 215 0.62 -19.46 -0.77
CA PRO A 215 0.27 -19.17 0.62
C PRO A 215 1.05 -17.98 1.18
N MET A 216 0.39 -17.22 2.05
CA MET A 216 0.92 -15.95 2.58
C MET A 216 2.32 -16.11 3.19
N ASP A 217 2.57 -17.19 3.93
CA ASP A 217 3.85 -17.45 4.59
C ASP A 217 4.96 -17.83 3.60
N GLU A 218 4.60 -18.48 2.49
CA GLU A 218 5.56 -18.77 1.42
C GLU A 218 5.97 -17.51 0.67
N VAL A 219 5.00 -16.62 0.37
CA VAL A 219 5.30 -15.32 -0.23
C VAL A 219 6.20 -14.51 0.70
N PHE A 220 5.89 -14.47 2.00
CA PHE A 220 6.73 -13.79 2.99
C PHE A 220 8.15 -14.37 3.04
N SER A 221 8.29 -15.69 3.07
CA SER A 221 9.59 -16.37 3.08
C SER A 221 10.40 -16.05 1.82
N ALA A 222 9.74 -16.00 0.65
CA ALA A 222 10.40 -15.61 -0.61
C ALA A 222 10.91 -14.16 -0.55
N ILE A 223 10.11 -13.23 -0.02
CA ILE A 223 10.52 -11.83 0.15
C ILE A 223 11.69 -11.72 1.14
N VAL A 224 11.65 -12.43 2.27
CA VAL A 224 12.76 -12.46 3.24
C VAL A 224 14.04 -13.01 2.60
N GLY A 225 13.94 -14.05 1.77
CA GLY A 225 15.08 -14.58 1.01
C GLY A 225 15.72 -13.56 0.06
N ILE A 226 14.94 -12.62 -0.46
CA ILE A 226 15.42 -11.51 -1.31
C ILE A 226 16.08 -10.41 -0.48
N LEU A 227 15.47 -10.05 0.65
CA LEU A 227 15.89 -8.91 1.48
C LEU A 227 17.11 -9.23 2.37
N GLY A 228 17.34 -10.52 2.64
CA GLY A 228 18.35 -10.99 3.58
C GLY A 228 17.87 -11.02 5.03
N GLU A 229 18.68 -11.60 5.90
CA GLU A 229 18.43 -11.68 7.35
C GLU A 229 18.73 -10.37 8.06
#